data_1de2b06af228b484067f8216d2499ee5
#
_entry.id   1de2b06af228b484067f8216d2499ee5
#
_cell.length_a   1.000
_cell.length_b   1.000
_cell.length_c   1.000
_cell.angle_alpha   90.00
_cell.angle_beta   90.00
_cell.angle_gamma   90.00
#
_symmetry.space_group_name_H-M   'P 1'
#
loop_
_entity.id
_entity.type
_entity.pdbx_description
1 polymer ?
#
loop_
_entity_poly.entity_id
_entity_poly.type
_entity_poly.pdbx_seq_one_letter_code
_entity_poly.pdbx_strand_id
1 'polypeptide(L)'
;MQTALRVHYFQHILHEGYGSPEHYLKEKGAVFSYTEFFALDKGQQASNLPSTDEIDLLIVMGGVMSVNDEATYPWLKQEKQWIREFMAKDKPVIGLCLGGQLIASSLGAQVHKNKYEEIGWWSIFKVDGAAQHDPSQHIFDFPDDLIALSWHNETFELPEGAVLLAGSAACSRQAYQYKHNVLGFQFHPEITPVNLALFLEEKPDMENKDGTYIQSFHELMATSLDTFKPANEMLNRAIDFVLQATAQAQSPNSAKAAKNNVQPT
;
A
#
# COMPACT_ATOMS: atom_id res chain seq x y z
N MET A 1 8.33 5.43 29.76
CA MET A 1 9.06 5.06 28.55
C MET A 1 8.01 4.89 27.46
N GLN A 2 8.16 5.53 26.31
CA GLN A 2 7.26 5.32 25.18
C GLN A 2 7.51 3.91 24.63
N THR A 3 6.48 3.10 24.48
CA THR A 3 6.61 1.76 23.88
C THR A 3 7.05 1.91 22.44
N ALA A 4 7.97 1.06 21.97
CA ALA A 4 8.42 1.06 20.59
C ALA A 4 7.23 0.77 19.65
N LEU A 5 7.18 1.45 18.50
CA LEU A 5 6.19 1.20 17.45
C LEU A 5 6.41 -0.21 16.87
N ARG A 6 5.39 -1.06 16.91
CA ARG A 6 5.43 -2.44 16.41
C ARG A 6 4.90 -2.47 14.98
N VAL A 7 5.80 -2.64 14.03
CA VAL A 7 5.47 -2.68 12.59
C VAL A 7 5.48 -4.11 12.09
N HIS A 8 4.45 -4.50 11.35
CA HIS A 8 4.38 -5.80 10.72
C HIS A 8 4.33 -5.66 9.20
N TYR A 9 5.11 -6.49 8.50
CA TYR A 9 5.09 -6.58 7.05
C TYR A 9 4.47 -7.89 6.59
N PHE A 10 3.54 -7.80 5.64
CA PHE A 10 3.10 -8.91 4.81
C PHE A 10 3.92 -8.88 3.52
N GLN A 11 4.71 -9.94 3.27
CA GLN A 11 5.63 -10.03 2.15
C GLN A 11 5.31 -11.22 1.26
N HIS A 12 5.18 -10.98 -0.05
CA HIS A 12 4.71 -11.97 -1.02
C HIS A 12 5.81 -12.47 -1.95
N ILE A 13 6.92 -11.73 -2.07
CA ILE A 13 8.08 -12.07 -2.90
C ILE A 13 9.36 -11.83 -2.10
N LEU A 14 10.32 -12.74 -2.22
CA LEU A 14 11.58 -12.69 -1.48
C LEU A 14 12.40 -11.43 -1.79
N HIS A 15 12.50 -11.06 -3.07
CA HIS A 15 13.44 -10.02 -3.53
C HIS A 15 12.84 -8.61 -3.58
N GLU A 16 11.55 -8.41 -3.31
CA GLU A 16 11.01 -7.05 -3.16
C GLU A 16 11.59 -6.34 -1.93
N GLY A 17 11.93 -7.10 -0.88
CA GLY A 17 12.41 -6.53 0.38
C GLY A 17 11.35 -5.64 1.04
N TYR A 18 11.77 -4.77 1.95
CA TYR A 18 10.88 -3.85 2.67
C TYR A 18 11.02 -2.41 2.17
N GLY A 19 12.02 -2.16 1.32
CA GLY A 19 12.25 -0.86 0.70
C GLY A 19 12.64 0.25 1.69
N SER A 20 12.40 1.48 1.28
CA SER A 20 12.74 2.68 2.05
C SER A 20 12.02 2.82 3.41
N PRO A 21 10.77 2.32 3.61
CA PRO A 21 10.07 2.44 4.90
C PRO A 21 10.80 1.77 6.07
N GLU A 22 11.50 0.67 5.82
CA GLU A 22 12.21 -0.03 6.91
C GLU A 22 13.28 0.85 7.54
N HIS A 23 14.09 1.52 6.72
CA HIS A 23 15.13 2.43 7.21
C HIS A 23 14.52 3.61 7.97
N TYR A 24 13.52 4.25 7.39
CA TYR A 24 12.80 5.37 7.98
C TYR A 24 12.20 5.03 9.35
N LEU A 25 11.56 3.88 9.47
CA LEU A 25 10.93 3.44 10.72
C LEU A 25 11.96 2.96 11.75
N LYS A 26 13.11 2.38 11.32
CA LYS A 26 14.23 2.06 12.22
C LYS A 26 14.78 3.30 12.90
N GLU A 27 14.96 4.39 12.17
CA GLU A 27 15.41 5.67 12.73
C GLU A 27 14.43 6.22 13.79
N LYS A 28 13.16 5.88 13.70
CA LYS A 28 12.12 6.22 14.68
C LYS A 28 12.02 5.23 15.85
N GLY A 29 12.89 4.22 15.90
CA GLY A 29 12.95 3.22 16.98
C GLY A 29 11.85 2.16 16.88
N ALA A 30 11.29 1.91 15.69
CA ALA A 30 10.32 0.85 15.47
C ALA A 30 10.96 -0.54 15.62
N VAL A 31 10.14 -1.52 16.02
CA VAL A 31 10.46 -2.94 16.02
C VAL A 31 9.63 -3.65 14.95
N PHE A 32 10.22 -4.64 14.29
CA PHE A 32 9.64 -5.26 13.12
C PHE A 32 9.33 -6.73 13.33
N SER A 33 8.25 -7.17 12.71
CA SER A 33 7.90 -8.57 12.51
C SER A 33 7.37 -8.77 11.09
N TYR A 34 7.39 -10.01 10.61
CA TYR A 34 7.15 -10.33 9.19
C TYR A 34 6.32 -11.60 9.07
N THR A 35 5.41 -11.61 8.08
CA THR A 35 4.80 -12.82 7.54
C THR A 35 5.25 -12.98 6.10
N GLU A 36 6.03 -14.03 5.84
CA GLU A 36 6.66 -14.33 4.56
C GLU A 36 5.82 -15.35 3.78
N PHE A 37 4.81 -14.85 3.04
CA PHE A 37 3.93 -15.72 2.25
C PHE A 37 4.67 -16.42 1.10
N PHE A 38 5.75 -15.84 0.59
CA PHE A 38 6.60 -16.47 -0.42
C PHE A 38 7.27 -17.78 0.05
N ALA A 39 7.39 -17.98 1.35
CA ALA A 39 7.93 -19.21 1.92
C ALA A 39 6.91 -20.37 1.93
N LEU A 40 5.64 -20.09 1.59
CA LEU A 40 4.57 -21.08 1.53
C LEU A 40 4.46 -21.69 0.13
N ASP A 41 4.32 -23.02 0.07
CA ASP A 41 4.04 -23.72 -1.18
C ASP A 41 2.63 -23.40 -1.70
N LYS A 42 2.42 -23.63 -3.00
CA LYS A 42 1.07 -23.55 -3.59
C LYS A 42 0.14 -24.53 -2.89
N GLY A 43 -1.05 -24.06 -2.54
CA GLY A 43 -2.04 -24.84 -1.80
C GLY A 43 -1.88 -24.80 -0.28
N GLN A 44 -0.80 -24.24 0.25
CA GLN A 44 -0.64 -24.07 1.69
C GLN A 44 -1.46 -22.91 2.27
N GLN A 45 -1.83 -23.05 3.53
CA GLN A 45 -2.40 -22.00 4.35
C GLN A 45 -1.33 -21.40 5.27
N ALA A 46 -1.49 -20.14 5.63
CA ALA A 46 -0.63 -19.53 6.64
C ALA A 46 -1.02 -20.08 8.02
N SER A 47 -0.04 -20.69 8.71
CA SER A 47 -0.26 -21.32 10.02
C SER A 47 -0.11 -20.38 11.20
N ASN A 48 0.64 -19.27 11.03
CA ASN A 48 1.09 -18.42 12.13
C ASN A 48 0.94 -16.92 11.79
N LEU A 49 -0.26 -16.47 11.48
CA LEU A 49 -0.52 -15.03 11.43
C LEU A 49 -0.46 -14.45 12.85
N PRO A 50 0.20 -13.29 13.04
CA PRO A 50 0.31 -12.69 14.36
C PRO A 50 -1.05 -12.21 14.88
N SER A 51 -1.16 -12.02 16.19
CA SER A 51 -2.32 -11.35 16.76
C SER A 51 -2.37 -9.88 16.31
N THR A 52 -3.54 -9.43 15.86
CA THR A 52 -3.74 -8.02 15.50
C THR A 52 -3.45 -7.07 16.65
N ASP A 53 -3.48 -7.52 17.91
CA ASP A 53 -3.20 -6.69 19.11
C ASP A 53 -1.70 -6.46 19.33
N GLU A 54 -0.85 -7.30 18.72
CA GLU A 54 0.61 -7.21 18.84
C GLU A 54 1.24 -6.23 17.85
N ILE A 55 0.45 -5.62 16.97
CA ILE A 55 0.91 -4.77 15.86
C ILE A 55 0.26 -3.39 15.96
N ASP A 56 1.04 -2.36 15.69
CA ASP A 56 0.60 -0.97 15.69
C ASP A 56 0.48 -0.38 14.28
N LEU A 57 1.26 -0.88 13.31
CA LEU A 57 1.21 -0.50 11.89
C LEU A 57 1.39 -1.75 11.03
N LEU A 58 0.50 -1.93 10.05
CA LEU A 58 0.63 -2.95 9.00
C LEU A 58 1.10 -2.30 7.70
N ILE A 59 2.12 -2.91 7.06
CA ILE A 59 2.52 -2.61 5.68
C ILE A 59 2.35 -3.88 4.85
N VAL A 60 1.48 -3.83 3.85
CA VAL A 60 1.22 -4.94 2.91
C VAL A 60 1.98 -4.67 1.63
N MET A 61 2.96 -5.52 1.34
CA MET A 61 3.89 -5.36 0.21
C MET A 61 3.25 -5.78 -1.11
N GLY A 62 3.99 -5.56 -2.20
CA GLY A 62 3.66 -6.00 -3.54
C GLY A 62 3.72 -7.53 -3.72
N GLY A 63 3.45 -7.99 -4.94
CA GLY A 63 3.51 -9.41 -5.29
C GLY A 63 3.12 -9.68 -6.74
N VAL A 64 3.45 -10.88 -7.24
CA VAL A 64 3.19 -11.31 -8.63
C VAL A 64 1.84 -12.00 -8.82
N MET A 65 1.17 -12.37 -7.71
CA MET A 65 -0.13 -13.02 -7.75
C MET A 65 -1.27 -12.00 -7.91
N SER A 66 -2.40 -12.45 -8.44
CA SER A 66 -3.66 -11.72 -8.34
C SER A 66 -4.30 -11.95 -6.96
N VAL A 67 -5.00 -10.96 -6.44
CA VAL A 67 -5.85 -11.14 -5.25
C VAL A 67 -6.95 -12.21 -5.47
N ASN A 68 -7.21 -12.57 -6.74
CA ASN A 68 -8.19 -13.56 -7.15
C ASN A 68 -7.62 -15.00 -7.21
N ASP A 69 -6.31 -15.18 -7.02
CA ASP A 69 -5.63 -16.47 -7.11
C ASP A 69 -5.81 -17.36 -5.86
N GLU A 70 -6.92 -17.19 -5.15
CA GLU A 70 -7.22 -17.89 -3.89
C GLU A 70 -7.25 -19.42 -4.01
N ALA A 71 -7.51 -19.94 -5.21
CA ALA A 71 -7.47 -21.38 -5.45
C ALA A 71 -6.02 -21.90 -5.45
N THR A 72 -5.07 -21.09 -5.93
CA THR A 72 -3.65 -21.42 -5.98
C THR A 72 -2.94 -21.08 -4.68
N TYR A 73 -3.35 -19.97 -4.06
CA TYR A 73 -2.78 -19.41 -2.85
C TYR A 73 -3.87 -19.23 -1.77
N PRO A 74 -4.26 -20.30 -1.05
CA PRO A 74 -5.36 -20.24 -0.08
C PRO A 74 -5.11 -19.25 1.07
N TRP A 75 -3.85 -18.94 1.38
CA TRP A 75 -3.47 -17.93 2.35
C TRP A 75 -3.96 -16.51 2.00
N LEU A 76 -4.24 -16.19 0.72
CA LEU A 76 -4.85 -14.92 0.32
C LEU A 76 -6.19 -14.66 1.01
N LYS A 77 -6.99 -15.70 1.24
CA LYS A 77 -8.26 -15.58 2.00
C LYS A 77 -8.00 -15.23 3.45
N GLN A 78 -7.01 -15.88 4.05
CA GLN A 78 -6.63 -15.65 5.45
C GLN A 78 -6.05 -14.24 5.62
N GLU A 79 -5.19 -13.82 4.71
CA GLU A 79 -4.61 -12.49 4.70
C GLU A 79 -5.70 -11.40 4.57
N LYS A 80 -6.60 -11.52 3.60
CA LYS A 80 -7.72 -10.58 3.43
C LYS A 80 -8.62 -10.53 4.66
N GLN A 81 -8.88 -11.65 5.32
CA GLN A 81 -9.62 -11.69 6.57
C GLN A 81 -8.87 -10.97 7.67
N TRP A 82 -7.58 -11.25 7.83
CA TRP A 82 -6.74 -10.64 8.84
C TRP A 82 -6.65 -9.11 8.65
N ILE A 83 -6.46 -8.63 7.41
CA ILE A 83 -6.46 -7.20 7.07
C ILE A 83 -7.79 -6.55 7.48
N ARG A 84 -8.95 -7.19 7.20
CA ARG A 84 -10.27 -6.68 7.64
C ARG A 84 -10.36 -6.55 9.15
N GLU A 85 -9.92 -7.57 9.87
CA GLU A 85 -9.94 -7.58 11.35
C GLU A 85 -9.04 -6.49 11.94
N PHE A 86 -7.88 -6.26 11.32
CA PHE A 86 -6.94 -5.22 11.72
C PHE A 86 -7.52 -3.82 11.50
N MET A 87 -8.07 -3.56 10.31
CA MET A 87 -8.76 -2.29 9.99
C MET A 87 -10.01 -2.06 10.85
N ALA A 88 -10.72 -3.13 11.24
CA ALA A 88 -11.88 -3.03 12.14
C ALA A 88 -11.51 -2.56 13.56
N LYS A 89 -10.26 -2.77 13.97
CA LYS A 89 -9.68 -2.24 15.22
C LYS A 89 -9.16 -0.82 15.09
N ASP A 90 -9.47 -0.15 13.99
CA ASP A 90 -9.06 1.22 13.71
C ASP A 90 -7.54 1.43 13.74
N LYS A 91 -6.79 0.45 13.25
CA LYS A 91 -5.34 0.45 13.17
C LYS A 91 -4.83 0.86 11.79
N PRO A 92 -3.67 1.54 11.70
CA PRO A 92 -3.15 2.09 10.46
C PRO A 92 -2.62 0.99 9.53
N VAL A 93 -2.95 1.13 8.24
CA VAL A 93 -2.53 0.21 7.18
C VAL A 93 -2.02 0.97 5.97
N ILE A 94 -0.91 0.51 5.40
CA ILE A 94 -0.40 0.94 4.10
C ILE A 94 -0.29 -0.28 3.20
N GLY A 95 -0.86 -0.22 1.99
CA GLY A 95 -0.73 -1.26 0.97
C GLY A 95 -0.03 -0.74 -0.28
N LEU A 96 0.90 -1.55 -0.81
CA LEU A 96 1.76 -1.24 -1.95
C LEU A 96 1.52 -2.24 -3.06
N CYS A 97 1.16 -1.81 -4.25
CA CYS A 97 0.83 -2.60 -5.43
C CYS A 97 -0.22 -3.70 -5.11
N LEU A 98 0.18 -4.98 -5.08
CA LEU A 98 -0.71 -6.06 -4.63
C LEU A 98 -1.32 -5.77 -3.24
N GLY A 99 -0.54 -5.19 -2.33
CA GLY A 99 -1.03 -4.81 -0.99
C GLY A 99 -2.17 -3.78 -1.04
N GLY A 100 -2.10 -2.79 -1.93
CA GLY A 100 -3.19 -1.85 -2.18
C GLY A 100 -4.44 -2.56 -2.72
N GLN A 101 -4.26 -3.51 -3.63
CA GLN A 101 -5.34 -4.34 -4.18
C GLN A 101 -5.94 -5.28 -3.11
N LEU A 102 -5.12 -5.87 -2.24
CA LEU A 102 -5.57 -6.73 -1.12
C LEU A 102 -6.42 -5.96 -0.12
N ILE A 103 -6.04 -4.74 0.23
CA ILE A 103 -6.86 -3.86 1.08
C ILE A 103 -8.19 -3.56 0.37
N ALA A 104 -8.18 -3.15 -0.90
CA ALA A 104 -9.40 -2.87 -1.66
C ALA A 104 -10.32 -4.10 -1.73
N SER A 105 -9.76 -5.28 -2.07
CA SER A 105 -10.49 -6.55 -2.09
C SER A 105 -11.03 -6.94 -0.71
N SER A 106 -10.28 -6.67 0.36
CA SER A 106 -10.72 -6.89 1.75
C SER A 106 -11.93 -6.04 2.13
N LEU A 107 -12.09 -4.88 1.50
CA LEU A 107 -13.23 -3.96 1.64
C LEU A 107 -14.38 -4.27 0.67
N GLY A 108 -14.27 -5.34 -0.13
CA GLY A 108 -15.29 -5.78 -1.07
C GLY A 108 -15.17 -5.19 -2.47
N ALA A 109 -14.16 -4.39 -2.76
CA ALA A 109 -13.93 -3.86 -4.09
C ALA A 109 -13.38 -4.94 -5.05
N GLN A 110 -13.77 -4.86 -6.32
CA GLN A 110 -13.26 -5.78 -7.34
C GLN A 110 -11.85 -5.36 -7.78
N VAL A 111 -10.99 -6.37 -7.99
CA VAL A 111 -9.69 -6.22 -8.63
C VAL A 111 -9.78 -6.93 -9.97
N HIS A 112 -9.34 -6.26 -11.03
CA HIS A 112 -9.48 -6.73 -12.40
C HIS A 112 -8.31 -6.23 -13.26
N LYS A 113 -8.19 -6.78 -14.47
CA LYS A 113 -7.17 -6.37 -15.44
C LYS A 113 -7.33 -4.89 -15.79
N ASN A 114 -6.25 -4.12 -15.68
CA ASN A 114 -6.21 -2.74 -16.16
C ASN A 114 -6.24 -2.68 -17.70
N LYS A 115 -6.63 -1.55 -18.24
CA LYS A 115 -6.64 -1.36 -19.71
C LYS A 115 -5.24 -1.45 -20.32
N TYR A 116 -4.25 -0.94 -19.62
CA TYR A 116 -2.85 -0.96 -20.01
C TYR A 116 -2.02 -1.63 -18.92
N GLU A 117 -1.00 -2.37 -19.32
CA GLU A 117 0.09 -2.71 -18.41
C GLU A 117 0.97 -1.48 -18.24
N GLU A 118 1.37 -1.19 -17.02
CA GLU A 118 2.16 -0.02 -16.66
C GLU A 118 3.43 -0.48 -15.96
N ILE A 119 4.58 -0.29 -16.63
CA ILE A 119 5.90 -0.67 -16.13
C ILE A 119 6.85 0.48 -16.38
N GLY A 120 7.44 1.01 -15.33
CA GLY A 120 8.42 2.09 -15.42
C GLY A 120 8.09 3.28 -14.53
N TRP A 121 8.84 4.33 -14.70
CA TRP A 121 8.71 5.59 -13.98
C TRP A 121 7.72 6.49 -14.70
N TRP A 122 6.55 6.69 -14.10
CA TRP A 122 5.46 7.45 -14.69
C TRP A 122 4.98 8.54 -13.74
N SER A 123 4.41 9.59 -14.32
CA SER A 123 3.73 10.65 -13.57
C SER A 123 2.44 10.11 -12.95
N ILE A 124 2.37 10.21 -11.64
CA ILE A 124 1.20 9.95 -10.80
C ILE A 124 0.70 11.31 -10.33
N PHE A 125 -0.45 11.74 -10.80
CA PHE A 125 -1.00 13.06 -10.52
C PHE A 125 -2.16 12.98 -9.53
N LYS A 126 -2.21 13.98 -8.66
CA LYS A 126 -3.31 14.18 -7.73
C LYS A 126 -4.62 14.31 -8.50
N VAL A 127 -5.66 13.65 -8.00
CA VAL A 127 -7.01 13.84 -8.52
C VAL A 127 -7.84 14.61 -7.50
N ASP A 128 -8.72 15.46 -8.01
CA ASP A 128 -9.61 16.25 -7.15
C ASP A 128 -10.77 15.38 -6.66
N GLY A 129 -10.45 14.43 -5.78
CA GLY A 129 -11.42 13.57 -5.10
C GLY A 129 -12.21 14.28 -4.00
N ALA A 130 -11.85 15.53 -3.73
CA ALA A 130 -12.38 16.32 -2.62
C ALA A 130 -13.88 16.59 -2.70
N ALA A 131 -14.51 16.51 -3.88
CA ALA A 131 -15.95 16.73 -4.03
C ALA A 131 -16.83 15.56 -3.53
N GLN A 132 -16.24 14.43 -3.13
CA GLN A 132 -16.98 13.19 -2.81
C GLN A 132 -16.80 12.71 -1.37
N HIS A 133 -16.04 13.40 -0.51
CA HIS A 133 -15.79 12.98 0.87
C HIS A 133 -16.43 13.92 1.89
N ASP A 134 -16.60 13.41 3.11
CA ASP A 134 -17.03 14.22 4.25
C ASP A 134 -15.98 15.32 4.53
N PRO A 135 -16.35 16.61 4.48
CA PRO A 135 -15.41 17.71 4.73
C PRO A 135 -14.72 17.67 6.09
N SER A 136 -15.24 16.90 7.05
CA SER A 136 -14.61 16.69 8.37
C SER A 136 -13.50 15.65 8.33
N GLN A 137 -13.39 14.86 7.26
CA GLN A 137 -12.37 13.84 7.11
C GLN A 137 -11.03 14.48 6.72
N HIS A 138 -10.00 14.23 7.53
CA HIS A 138 -8.64 14.61 7.19
C HIS A 138 -8.10 13.71 6.09
N ILE A 139 -7.81 14.28 4.91
CA ILE A 139 -7.34 13.55 3.74
C ILE A 139 -5.84 13.76 3.57
N PHE A 140 -5.13 12.68 3.24
CA PHE A 140 -3.70 12.73 2.92
C PHE A 140 -3.45 13.67 1.74
N ASP A 141 -2.58 14.65 1.96
CA ASP A 141 -2.19 15.60 0.92
C ASP A 141 -1.18 14.95 -0.04
N PHE A 142 -1.74 14.29 -1.06
CA PHE A 142 -0.94 13.71 -2.15
C PHE A 142 -0.31 14.85 -2.97
N PRO A 143 0.97 14.72 -3.41
CA PRO A 143 1.59 15.74 -4.25
C PRO A 143 0.85 15.92 -5.59
N ASP A 144 0.87 17.14 -6.13
CA ASP A 144 0.18 17.46 -7.39
C ASP A 144 0.67 16.59 -8.55
N ASP A 145 1.96 16.30 -8.58
CA ASP A 145 2.62 15.38 -9.51
C ASP A 145 3.77 14.66 -8.81
N LEU A 146 3.91 13.37 -9.08
CA LEU A 146 4.94 12.50 -8.50
C LEU A 146 5.42 11.50 -9.56
N ILE A 147 6.70 11.49 -9.86
CA ILE A 147 7.28 10.38 -10.64
C ILE A 147 7.52 9.20 -9.70
N ALA A 148 6.88 8.06 -9.99
CA ALA A 148 7.02 6.83 -9.20
C ALA A 148 7.10 5.60 -10.11
N LEU A 149 7.70 4.52 -9.59
CA LEU A 149 7.77 3.25 -10.29
C LEU A 149 6.40 2.57 -10.28
N SER A 150 5.85 2.29 -11.44
CA SER A 150 4.70 1.41 -11.64
C SER A 150 5.16 0.06 -12.16
N TRP A 151 4.53 -1.04 -11.70
CA TRP A 151 4.74 -2.38 -12.22
C TRP A 151 3.50 -3.23 -11.98
N HIS A 152 2.47 -3.02 -12.82
CA HIS A 152 1.20 -3.72 -12.66
C HIS A 152 0.42 -3.84 -13.97
N ASN A 153 -0.43 -4.86 -14.05
CA ASN A 153 -1.39 -5.09 -15.12
C ASN A 153 -2.83 -5.22 -14.61
N GLU A 154 -3.02 -5.24 -13.30
CA GLU A 154 -4.31 -5.20 -12.64
C GLU A 154 -4.52 -3.88 -11.91
N THR A 155 -5.78 -3.54 -11.66
CA THR A 155 -6.22 -2.38 -10.90
C THR A 155 -7.45 -2.76 -10.06
N PHE A 156 -7.86 -1.89 -9.17
CA PHE A 156 -8.99 -2.08 -8.27
C PHE A 156 -10.12 -1.09 -8.57
N GLU A 157 -11.34 -1.47 -8.28
CA GLU A 157 -12.42 -0.50 -8.09
C GLU A 157 -12.22 0.21 -6.74
N LEU A 158 -12.66 1.47 -6.67
CA LEU A 158 -12.57 2.24 -5.42
C LEU A 158 -13.48 1.62 -4.37
N PRO A 159 -12.98 1.21 -3.19
CA PRO A 159 -13.84 0.71 -2.12
C PRO A 159 -14.90 1.72 -1.69
N GLU A 160 -16.06 1.24 -1.30
CA GLU A 160 -17.11 2.10 -0.74
C GLU A 160 -16.60 2.87 0.49
N GLY A 161 -16.81 4.19 0.50
CA GLY A 161 -16.32 5.08 1.54
C GLY A 161 -14.83 5.44 1.44
N ALA A 162 -14.13 4.99 0.40
CA ALA A 162 -12.76 5.43 0.13
C ALA A 162 -12.74 6.71 -0.73
N VAL A 163 -11.68 7.48 -0.60
CA VAL A 163 -11.40 8.70 -1.38
C VAL A 163 -10.27 8.40 -2.35
N LEU A 164 -10.48 8.65 -3.63
CA LEU A 164 -9.44 8.55 -4.64
C LEU A 164 -8.47 9.73 -4.48
N LEU A 165 -7.17 9.44 -4.40
CA LEU A 165 -6.12 10.44 -4.19
C LEU A 165 -5.36 10.75 -5.47
N ALA A 166 -5.07 9.74 -6.28
CA ALA A 166 -4.21 9.90 -7.45
C ALA A 166 -4.54 8.93 -8.59
N GLY A 167 -4.16 9.34 -9.80
CA GLY A 167 -4.23 8.55 -11.03
C GLY A 167 -3.00 8.74 -11.91
N SER A 168 -2.89 7.96 -12.99
CA SER A 168 -1.91 8.13 -14.06
C SER A 168 -2.60 8.10 -15.43
N ALA A 169 -1.83 8.35 -16.50
CA ALA A 169 -2.35 8.25 -17.85
C ALA A 169 -2.76 6.81 -18.23
N ALA A 170 -2.13 5.80 -17.63
CA ALA A 170 -2.42 4.38 -17.87
C ALA A 170 -3.47 3.80 -16.91
N CYS A 171 -3.57 4.33 -15.69
CA CYS A 171 -4.45 3.82 -14.64
C CYS A 171 -5.07 4.97 -13.84
N SER A 172 -6.41 5.06 -13.89
CA SER A 172 -7.13 6.14 -13.19
C SER A 172 -7.15 6.01 -11.66
N ARG A 173 -6.73 4.87 -11.11
CA ARG A 173 -6.74 4.56 -9.69
C ARG A 173 -5.36 4.14 -9.24
N GLN A 174 -4.55 5.12 -8.85
CA GLN A 174 -3.17 4.91 -8.41
C GLN A 174 -3.01 5.00 -6.89
N ALA A 175 -3.86 5.76 -6.22
CA ALA A 175 -3.85 5.85 -4.76
C ALA A 175 -5.23 6.17 -4.21
N TYR A 176 -5.54 5.63 -3.04
CA TYR A 176 -6.77 5.92 -2.31
C TYR A 176 -6.54 5.95 -0.80
N GLN A 177 -7.44 6.65 -0.11
CA GLN A 177 -7.56 6.62 1.34
C GLN A 177 -8.90 6.00 1.75
N TYR A 178 -8.89 5.11 2.72
CA TYR A 178 -10.09 4.60 3.38
C TYR A 178 -10.05 5.00 4.85
N LYS A 179 -11.14 5.57 5.35
CA LYS A 179 -11.19 6.22 6.67
C LYS A 179 -10.05 7.25 6.83
N HIS A 180 -9.51 7.40 8.04
CA HIS A 180 -8.45 8.37 8.36
C HIS A 180 -7.04 7.76 8.35
N ASN A 181 -6.90 6.42 8.29
CA ASN A 181 -5.65 5.75 8.60
C ASN A 181 -5.30 4.55 7.70
N VAL A 182 -5.97 4.41 6.57
CA VAL A 182 -5.67 3.36 5.59
C VAL A 182 -5.36 4.00 4.24
N LEU A 183 -4.18 3.71 3.69
CA LEU A 183 -3.74 4.18 2.38
C LEU A 183 -3.36 2.98 1.50
N GLY A 184 -3.88 2.97 0.29
CA GLY A 184 -3.51 2.00 -0.75
C GLY A 184 -2.89 2.71 -1.95
N PHE A 185 -1.74 2.19 -2.40
CA PHE A 185 -1.00 2.67 -3.58
C PHE A 185 -0.88 1.54 -4.59
N GLN A 186 -1.11 1.82 -5.86
CA GLN A 186 -0.94 0.86 -6.96
C GLN A 186 0.50 0.82 -7.45
N PHE A 187 1.24 1.89 -7.28
CA PHE A 187 2.63 2.04 -7.66
C PHE A 187 3.57 1.69 -6.48
N HIS A 188 4.88 1.74 -6.72
CA HIS A 188 5.93 1.35 -5.77
C HIS A 188 6.69 2.57 -5.22
N PRO A 189 6.16 3.28 -4.22
CA PRO A 189 6.86 4.43 -3.62
C PRO A 189 8.01 4.00 -2.68
N GLU A 190 8.06 2.71 -2.31
CA GLU A 190 9.06 2.13 -1.42
C GLU A 190 10.36 1.77 -2.10
N ILE A 191 10.36 1.66 -3.43
CA ILE A 191 11.47 1.11 -4.18
C ILE A 191 12.77 1.89 -3.95
N THR A 192 13.87 1.18 -3.80
CA THR A 192 15.22 1.72 -3.71
C THR A 192 16.06 1.26 -4.92
N PRO A 193 17.23 1.87 -5.19
CA PRO A 193 18.11 1.40 -6.25
C PRO A 193 18.48 -0.08 -6.13
N VAL A 194 18.69 -0.57 -4.90
CA VAL A 194 19.02 -1.98 -4.63
C VAL A 194 17.83 -2.88 -4.94
N ASN A 195 16.64 -2.51 -4.49
CA ASN A 195 15.42 -3.29 -4.77
C ASN A 195 15.11 -3.33 -6.27
N LEU A 196 15.26 -2.20 -7.00
CA LEU A 196 15.04 -2.18 -8.43
C LEU A 196 16.00 -3.12 -9.18
N ALA A 197 17.28 -3.13 -8.80
CA ALA A 197 18.26 -4.03 -9.41
C ALA A 197 17.89 -5.50 -9.21
N LEU A 198 17.57 -5.90 -7.98
CA LEU A 198 17.12 -7.26 -7.65
C LEU A 198 15.82 -7.64 -8.40
N PHE A 199 14.89 -6.71 -8.49
CA PHE A 199 13.62 -6.91 -9.18
C PHE A 199 13.82 -7.15 -10.69
N LEU A 200 14.74 -6.43 -11.31
CA LEU A 200 15.07 -6.57 -12.72
C LEU A 200 15.83 -7.88 -13.04
N GLU A 201 16.68 -8.36 -12.13
CA GLU A 201 17.40 -9.63 -12.28
C GLU A 201 16.42 -10.82 -12.41
N GLU A 202 15.25 -10.74 -11.75
CA GLU A 202 14.23 -11.79 -11.80
C GLU A 202 13.25 -11.70 -12.99
N LYS A 203 13.40 -10.69 -13.85
CA LYS A 203 12.48 -10.38 -14.96
C LYS A 203 13.19 -10.38 -16.33
N PRO A 204 13.82 -11.52 -16.74
CA PRO A 204 14.54 -11.57 -18.01
C PRO A 204 13.63 -11.37 -19.23
N ASP A 205 12.33 -11.58 -19.10
CA ASP A 205 11.31 -11.34 -20.14
C ASP A 205 11.10 -9.86 -20.46
N MET A 206 11.57 -8.95 -19.60
CA MET A 206 11.50 -7.50 -19.84
C MET A 206 12.27 -7.03 -21.07
N GLU A 207 13.30 -7.74 -21.48
CA GLU A 207 14.08 -7.38 -22.68
C GLU A 207 13.24 -7.36 -23.96
N ASN A 208 12.15 -8.13 -24.00
CA ASN A 208 11.27 -8.27 -25.17
C ASN A 208 9.87 -7.67 -24.95
N LYS A 209 9.67 -6.95 -23.84
CA LYS A 209 8.36 -6.37 -23.52
C LYS A 209 8.27 -4.97 -24.11
N ASP A 210 7.17 -4.68 -24.81
CA ASP A 210 6.85 -3.38 -25.36
C ASP A 210 5.41 -2.96 -25.02
N GLY A 211 5.14 -1.66 -25.09
CA GLY A 211 3.82 -1.10 -24.85
C GLY A 211 3.87 0.40 -24.59
N THR A 212 2.71 1.05 -24.71
CA THR A 212 2.60 2.51 -24.57
C THR A 212 3.10 3.02 -23.21
N TYR A 213 2.94 2.20 -22.15
CA TYR A 213 3.31 2.52 -20.78
C TYR A 213 4.31 1.50 -20.22
N ILE A 214 5.17 0.97 -21.08
CA ILE A 214 6.22 0.04 -20.69
C ILE A 214 7.57 0.66 -21.06
N GLN A 215 8.40 0.96 -20.07
CA GLN A 215 9.80 1.32 -20.25
C GLN A 215 10.65 0.07 -20.46
N SER A 216 11.64 0.17 -21.31
CA SER A 216 12.58 -0.91 -21.58
C SER A 216 13.45 -1.22 -20.35
N PHE A 217 14.01 -2.43 -20.32
CA PHE A 217 15.00 -2.83 -19.32
C PHE A 217 16.15 -1.81 -19.21
N HIS A 218 16.64 -1.31 -20.36
CA HIS A 218 17.74 -0.31 -20.40
C HIS A 218 17.33 1.03 -19.76
N GLU A 219 16.11 1.51 -19.99
CA GLU A 219 15.62 2.74 -19.37
C GLU A 219 15.49 2.59 -17.85
N LEU A 220 15.01 1.45 -17.39
CA LEU A 220 14.91 1.16 -15.96
C LEU A 220 16.27 1.06 -15.28
N MET A 221 17.24 0.38 -15.92
CA MET A 221 18.60 0.27 -15.41
C MET A 221 19.35 1.61 -15.40
N ALA A 222 18.98 2.53 -16.29
CA ALA A 222 19.55 3.88 -16.38
C ALA A 222 18.91 4.89 -15.41
N THR A 223 18.00 4.44 -14.53
CA THR A 223 17.30 5.31 -13.57
C THR A 223 18.29 6.07 -12.68
N SER A 224 18.18 7.40 -12.66
CA SER A 224 18.98 8.24 -11.78
C SER A 224 18.66 7.99 -10.31
N LEU A 225 19.65 8.04 -9.44
CA LEU A 225 19.45 7.90 -7.99
C LEU A 225 18.48 8.94 -7.41
N ASP A 226 18.43 10.13 -8.00
CA ASP A 226 17.53 11.19 -7.56
C ASP A 226 16.04 10.89 -7.86
N THR A 227 15.75 9.97 -8.78
CA THR A 227 14.38 9.60 -9.17
C THR A 227 13.62 8.90 -8.02
N PHE A 228 14.32 8.17 -7.18
CA PHE A 228 13.71 7.39 -6.08
C PHE A 228 13.24 8.26 -4.92
N LYS A 229 13.98 9.30 -4.62
CA LYS A 229 13.84 10.11 -3.40
C LYS A 229 12.45 10.74 -3.24
N PRO A 230 11.82 11.40 -4.23
CA PRO A 230 10.51 12.02 -4.06
C PRO A 230 9.42 11.01 -3.66
N ALA A 231 9.42 9.81 -4.27
CA ALA A 231 8.45 8.77 -3.95
C ALA A 231 8.68 8.19 -2.54
N ASN A 232 9.93 7.96 -2.15
CA ASN A 232 10.28 7.51 -0.79
C ASN A 232 9.88 8.56 0.26
N GLU A 233 10.12 9.85 0.03
CA GLU A 233 9.72 10.92 0.95
C GLU A 233 8.19 11.05 1.05
N MET A 234 7.47 10.87 -0.06
CA MET A 234 6.01 10.83 -0.06
C MET A 234 5.52 9.67 0.82
N LEU A 235 6.10 8.47 0.69
CA LEU A 235 5.72 7.31 1.50
C LEU A 235 6.01 7.54 2.99
N ASN A 236 7.13 8.17 3.33
CA ASN A 236 7.43 8.53 4.72
C ASN A 236 6.37 9.48 5.30
N ARG A 237 5.91 10.47 4.52
CA ARG A 237 4.81 11.36 4.93
C ARG A 237 3.49 10.60 5.07
N ALA A 238 3.22 9.62 4.20
CA ALA A 238 2.03 8.77 4.28
C ALA A 238 2.03 7.92 5.55
N ILE A 239 3.18 7.35 5.94
CA ILE A 239 3.35 6.61 7.20
C ILE A 239 3.08 7.53 8.39
N ASP A 240 3.69 8.71 8.44
CA ASP A 240 3.46 9.67 9.53
C ASP A 240 2.00 10.10 9.60
N PHE A 241 1.36 10.32 8.46
CA PHE A 241 -0.04 10.69 8.37
C PHE A 241 -0.96 9.63 9.02
N VAL A 242 -0.84 8.35 8.64
CA VAL A 242 -1.72 7.30 9.17
C VAL A 242 -1.48 7.06 10.66
N LEU A 243 -0.24 7.18 11.13
CA LEU A 243 0.10 7.06 12.55
C LEU A 243 -0.47 8.21 13.37
N GLN A 244 -0.32 9.45 12.90
CA GLN A 244 -0.85 10.65 13.58
C GLN A 244 -2.38 10.65 13.61
N ALA A 245 -3.03 10.32 12.49
CA ALA A 245 -4.48 10.24 12.40
C ALA A 245 -5.06 9.20 13.38
N THR A 246 -4.42 8.03 13.47
CA THR A 246 -4.79 6.99 14.44
C THR A 246 -4.65 7.48 15.87
N ALA A 247 -3.53 8.12 16.23
CA ALA A 247 -3.31 8.64 17.57
C ALA A 247 -4.33 9.74 17.96
N GLN A 248 -4.70 10.59 17.00
CA GLN A 248 -5.73 11.62 17.20
C GLN A 248 -7.11 11.02 17.43
N ALA A 249 -7.51 10.01 16.64
CA ALA A 249 -8.79 9.33 16.79
C ALA A 249 -8.93 8.60 18.14
N GLN A 250 -7.84 8.04 18.65
CA GLN A 250 -7.79 7.33 19.94
C GLN A 250 -7.63 8.25 21.14
N SER A 251 -7.48 9.56 20.93
CA SER A 251 -7.30 10.52 22.02
C SER A 251 -8.61 10.70 22.85
N PRO A 252 -8.52 10.91 24.18
CA PRO A 252 -9.70 11.07 25.04
C PRO A 252 -10.64 12.24 24.65
N ASN A 253 -10.12 13.21 23.91
CA ASN A 253 -10.90 14.39 23.49
C ASN A 253 -11.81 14.07 22.27
N SER A 254 -11.40 13.18 21.37
CA SER A 254 -12.24 12.74 20.24
C SER A 254 -13.44 11.90 20.70
N ALA A 255 -13.27 11.09 21.77
CA ALA A 255 -14.36 10.33 22.38
C ALA A 255 -15.44 11.19 23.03
N LYS A 256 -15.10 12.42 23.49
CA LYS A 256 -16.08 13.39 24.03
C LYS A 256 -16.85 14.12 22.95
N ALA A 257 -16.22 14.43 21.81
CA ALA A 257 -16.88 15.12 20.70
C ALA A 257 -17.97 14.23 20.06
N ALA A 258 -17.69 12.93 19.88
CA ALA A 258 -18.64 11.97 19.33
C ALA A 258 -19.89 11.76 20.21
N LYS A 259 -19.77 11.85 21.54
CA LYS A 259 -20.90 11.71 22.47
C LYS A 259 -21.81 12.94 22.55
N ASN A 260 -21.32 14.13 22.22
CA ASN A 260 -22.10 15.36 22.25
C ASN A 260 -22.93 15.60 20.98
N ASN A 261 -22.72 14.85 19.91
CA ASN A 261 -23.49 14.95 18.65
C ASN A 261 -24.68 13.98 18.56
N VAL A 262 -24.94 13.18 19.59
CA VAL A 262 -26.17 12.36 19.70
C VAL A 262 -27.16 13.17 20.55
N GLN A 263 -27.91 14.09 19.94
CA GLN A 263 -29.12 14.66 20.54
C GLN A 263 -30.22 13.60 20.49
N PRO A 264 -30.95 13.38 21.60
CA PRO A 264 -32.14 12.55 21.57
C PRO A 264 -33.26 13.26 20.82
N THR A 265 -33.78 12.59 19.80
CA THR A 265 -35.07 12.93 19.14
C THR A 265 -36.21 12.54 20.05
#